data_97f9442f70c5b0d0fa7098413ef94b29
#
_entry.id   97f9442f70c5b0d0fa7098413ef94b29
#
_cell.length_a   1.000
_cell.length_b   1.000
_cell.length_c   1.000
_cell.angle_alpha   90.00
_cell.angle_beta   90.00
_cell.angle_gamma   90.00
#
_symmetry.space_group_name_H-M   'P 1'
#
loop_
_entity.id
_entity.type
_entity.pdbx_description
1 polymer ?
#
loop_
_entity_poly.entity_id
_entity_poly.type
_entity_poly.pdbx_seq_one_letter_code
_entity_poly.pdbx_strand_id
1 'polypeptide(L)'
;INKHGAIASIELMHAGMFASQSYIEGHQVWAPSDTVIKTDSDKASARLNGAFLPEMPEEEILNTIELYAQAAKRVQLAGFKMVLLHGGHGWLLHQFMSPLTNHRTDKWGGSAENRCRFAVMVCDRIKEVCGKNFMIDFRMSASEVNSVGYGIENGIECAKQLDGHCDIIHCSVGNHEVIESFVVMHPSMFLEDGVNMKFAAEVKKYVKTPVAAVGSFSDPAMMEKALADGLVDVIEIGRGVIADPDLPNKARMGKADEINQCLRC
;
A
#
# COMPACT_ATOMS: atom_id res chain seq x y z
N ILE A 1 6.11 0.41 22.05
CA ILE A 1 5.13 -0.49 21.41
C ILE A 1 5.36 -1.90 21.98
N ASN A 2 6.48 -2.57 21.69
CA ASN A 2 6.73 -3.97 22.06
C ASN A 2 6.58 -4.27 23.56
N LYS A 3 7.00 -3.36 24.47
CA LYS A 3 6.86 -3.56 25.92
C LYS A 3 5.40 -3.58 26.41
N HIS A 4 4.46 -3.15 25.57
CA HIS A 4 3.02 -3.17 25.84
C HIS A 4 2.30 -4.34 25.14
N GLY A 5 3.05 -5.32 24.60
CA GLY A 5 2.49 -6.51 23.96
C GLY A 5 2.08 -6.36 22.50
N ALA A 6 2.25 -5.18 21.91
CA ALA A 6 1.99 -4.96 20.48
C ALA A 6 3.25 -5.18 19.64
N ILE A 7 3.07 -5.52 18.36
CA ILE A 7 4.17 -5.64 17.40
C ILE A 7 4.43 -4.27 16.75
N ALA A 8 5.68 -3.82 16.86
CA ALA A 8 6.10 -2.61 16.18
C ALA A 8 6.36 -2.89 14.70
N SER A 9 5.78 -2.07 13.83
CA SER A 9 5.99 -2.05 12.38
C SER A 9 6.39 -0.67 11.92
N ILE A 10 7.08 -0.58 10.79
CA ILE A 10 7.41 0.67 10.12
C ILE A 10 7.12 0.54 8.63
N GLU A 11 6.59 1.60 8.03
CA GLU A 11 6.30 1.64 6.60
C GLU A 11 7.55 2.02 5.82
N LEU A 12 7.85 1.23 4.77
CA LEU A 12 8.88 1.49 3.77
C LEU A 12 8.21 1.86 2.45
N MET A 13 8.60 3.01 1.91
CA MET A 13 8.02 3.56 0.69
C MET A 13 9.12 4.18 -0.18
N HIS A 14 8.95 4.10 -1.49
CA HIS A 14 9.75 4.80 -2.48
C HIS A 14 8.83 5.60 -3.40
N ALA A 15 9.08 6.89 -3.52
CA ALA A 15 8.20 7.81 -4.25
C ALA A 15 8.13 7.53 -5.76
N GLY A 16 9.14 6.88 -6.34
CA GLY A 16 9.21 6.63 -7.79
C GLY A 16 9.16 7.94 -8.56
N MET A 17 8.31 8.01 -9.57
CA MET A 17 8.13 9.17 -10.43
C MET A 17 7.66 10.46 -9.70
N PHE A 18 7.17 10.33 -8.46
CA PHE A 18 6.78 11.47 -7.63
C PHE A 18 7.88 12.00 -6.71
N ALA A 19 9.12 11.50 -6.85
CA ALA A 19 10.24 12.01 -6.08
C ALA A 19 10.47 13.49 -6.35
N SER A 20 10.57 14.30 -5.28
CA SER A 20 10.80 15.73 -5.42
C SER A 20 12.24 16.02 -5.80
N GLN A 21 12.46 16.84 -6.82
CA GLN A 21 13.77 17.30 -7.28
C GLN A 21 14.63 17.88 -6.13
N SER A 22 14.00 18.51 -5.14
CA SER A 22 14.70 19.08 -3.99
C SER A 22 15.27 18.06 -3.01
N TYR A 23 14.84 16.79 -3.08
CA TYR A 23 15.28 15.73 -2.17
C TYR A 23 16.11 14.65 -2.84
N ILE A 24 16.27 14.69 -4.17
CA ILE A 24 17.02 13.65 -4.90
C ILE A 24 18.51 13.94 -5.00
N GLU A 25 18.99 15.09 -4.53
CA GLU A 25 20.42 15.44 -4.48
C GLU A 25 21.17 15.17 -5.79
N GLY A 26 20.52 15.41 -6.94
CA GLY A 26 21.07 15.13 -8.26
C GLY A 26 20.91 13.70 -8.76
N HIS A 27 20.31 12.78 -8.00
CA HIS A 27 19.98 11.45 -8.48
C HIS A 27 18.87 11.48 -9.54
N GLN A 28 18.91 10.50 -10.45
CA GLN A 28 17.90 10.36 -11.49
C GLN A 28 16.57 9.88 -10.88
N VAL A 29 15.48 10.54 -11.25
CA VAL A 29 14.13 10.03 -11.00
C VAL A 29 13.76 9.09 -12.15
N TRP A 30 13.31 7.90 -11.81
CA TRP A 30 12.92 6.86 -12.75
C TRP A 30 11.40 6.65 -12.74
N ALA A 31 10.85 6.24 -13.90
CA ALA A 31 9.49 5.72 -14.04
C ALA A 31 9.53 4.26 -14.53
N PRO A 32 8.44 3.49 -14.39
CA PRO A 32 8.40 2.14 -14.98
C PRO A 32 8.63 2.14 -16.48
N SER A 33 8.11 3.15 -17.19
CA SER A 33 8.25 3.36 -18.62
C SER A 33 8.58 4.83 -18.90
N ASP A 34 9.21 5.10 -20.03
CA ASP A 34 9.42 6.46 -20.50
C ASP A 34 8.12 7.27 -20.44
N THR A 35 8.16 8.37 -19.73
CA THR A 35 6.98 9.19 -19.51
C THR A 35 7.31 10.68 -19.47
N VAL A 36 6.35 11.49 -19.88
CA VAL A 36 6.37 12.93 -19.61
C VAL A 36 5.27 13.21 -18.60
N ILE A 37 5.65 13.74 -17.44
CA ILE A 37 4.69 14.09 -16.41
C ILE A 37 3.77 15.20 -16.93
N LYS A 38 2.51 14.85 -17.13
CA LYS A 38 1.43 15.80 -17.43
C LYS A 38 0.52 15.85 -16.22
N THR A 39 0.45 16.97 -15.57
CA THR A 39 -0.43 17.11 -14.42
C THR A 39 -1.34 18.31 -14.61
N ASP A 40 -2.63 18.04 -14.53
CA ASP A 40 -3.66 19.06 -14.34
C ASP A 40 -3.91 19.31 -12.85
N SER A 41 -3.23 18.58 -11.95
CA SER A 41 -3.40 18.73 -10.51
C SER A 41 -2.31 19.61 -9.90
N ASP A 42 -2.72 20.70 -9.28
CA ASP A 42 -1.87 21.78 -8.75
C ASP A 42 -0.92 21.40 -7.60
N LYS A 43 -0.81 20.16 -7.13
CA LYS A 43 -0.23 19.95 -5.80
C LYS A 43 0.96 19.01 -5.66
N ALA A 44 1.01 17.84 -6.26
CA ALA A 44 2.12 16.92 -6.00
C ALA A 44 3.16 16.89 -7.13
N SER A 45 2.69 16.98 -8.34
CA SER A 45 3.48 16.81 -9.56
C SER A 45 3.77 18.12 -10.31
N ALA A 46 3.24 19.27 -9.85
CA ALA A 46 3.54 20.57 -10.45
C ALA A 46 5.04 20.87 -10.55
N ARG A 47 5.85 20.26 -9.66
CA ARG A 47 7.31 20.40 -9.66
C ARG A 47 8.00 19.61 -10.77
N LEU A 48 7.33 18.62 -11.32
CA LEU A 48 7.83 17.77 -12.41
C LEU A 48 7.04 17.95 -13.70
N ASN A 49 6.06 18.85 -13.74
CA ASN A 49 5.21 19.07 -14.91
C ASN A 49 6.07 19.38 -16.15
N GLY A 50 5.90 18.59 -17.21
CA GLY A 50 6.70 18.67 -18.43
C GLY A 50 8.06 17.98 -18.34
N ALA A 51 8.46 17.43 -17.17
CA ALA A 51 9.70 16.69 -17.06
C ALA A 51 9.59 15.32 -17.76
N PHE A 52 10.60 14.97 -18.54
CA PHE A 52 10.77 13.62 -19.05
C PHE A 52 11.41 12.75 -17.97
N LEU A 53 10.79 11.62 -17.68
CA LEU A 53 11.34 10.59 -16.79
C LEU A 53 11.65 9.36 -17.65
N PRO A 54 12.92 8.92 -17.68
CA PRO A 54 13.30 7.73 -18.40
C PRO A 54 12.81 6.46 -17.72
N GLU A 55 12.66 5.43 -18.52
CA GLU A 55 12.37 4.08 -18.05
C GLU A 55 13.47 3.59 -17.10
N MET A 56 13.06 3.02 -15.97
CA MET A 56 13.97 2.48 -14.96
C MET A 56 14.71 1.26 -15.52
N PRO A 57 16.05 1.30 -15.63
CA PRO A 57 16.81 0.16 -16.13
C PRO A 57 16.77 -1.02 -15.14
N GLU A 58 16.94 -2.23 -15.66
CA GLU A 58 16.92 -3.44 -14.83
C GLU A 58 17.93 -3.40 -13.67
N GLU A 59 19.11 -2.84 -13.89
CA GLU A 59 20.11 -2.68 -12.85
C GLU A 59 19.59 -1.87 -11.66
N GLU A 60 18.86 -0.79 -11.91
CA GLU A 60 18.26 0.04 -10.86
C GLU A 60 17.06 -0.64 -10.20
N ILE A 61 16.30 -1.45 -10.92
CA ILE A 61 15.26 -2.29 -10.31
C ILE A 61 15.89 -3.25 -9.31
N LEU A 62 16.94 -3.97 -9.70
CA LEU A 62 17.64 -4.93 -8.85
C LEU A 62 18.33 -4.25 -7.66
N ASN A 63 18.97 -3.11 -7.88
CA ASN A 63 19.53 -2.28 -6.82
C ASN A 63 18.46 -1.83 -5.82
N THR A 64 17.30 -1.40 -6.29
CA THR A 64 16.19 -0.96 -5.43
C THR A 64 15.63 -2.12 -4.61
N ILE A 65 15.55 -3.34 -5.16
CA ILE A 65 15.17 -4.55 -4.40
C ILE A 65 16.14 -4.75 -3.22
N GLU A 66 17.44 -4.66 -3.47
CA GLU A 66 18.44 -4.80 -2.42
C GLU A 66 18.33 -3.69 -1.36
N LEU A 67 18.09 -2.43 -1.77
CA LEU A 67 17.91 -1.29 -0.86
C LEU A 67 16.69 -1.48 0.07
N TYR A 68 15.57 -2.01 -0.44
CA TYR A 68 14.42 -2.38 0.40
C TYR A 68 14.79 -3.46 1.42
N ALA A 69 15.51 -4.50 1.00
CA ALA A 69 15.93 -5.57 1.90
C ALA A 69 16.90 -5.07 2.98
N GLN A 70 17.86 -4.21 2.63
CA GLN A 70 18.76 -3.59 3.59
C GLN A 70 18.05 -2.62 4.53
N ALA A 71 17.03 -1.89 4.06
CA ALA A 71 16.19 -1.07 4.92
C ALA A 71 15.43 -1.94 5.92
N ALA A 72 14.79 -3.02 5.47
CA ALA A 72 14.10 -3.97 6.33
C ALA A 72 15.06 -4.61 7.36
N LYS A 73 16.31 -4.91 6.96
CA LYS A 73 17.33 -5.42 7.88
C LYS A 73 17.68 -4.43 8.98
N ARG A 74 17.83 -3.14 8.66
CA ARG A 74 18.04 -2.09 9.69
C ARG A 74 16.85 -1.99 10.64
N VAL A 75 15.62 -2.09 10.12
CA VAL A 75 14.38 -2.12 10.90
C VAL A 75 14.37 -3.31 11.86
N GLN A 76 14.73 -4.50 11.37
CA GLN A 76 14.85 -5.72 12.20
C GLN A 76 15.88 -5.54 13.32
N LEU A 77 17.06 -5.01 13.00
CA LEU A 77 18.12 -4.76 13.98
C LEU A 77 17.72 -3.72 15.04
N ALA A 78 16.84 -2.79 14.70
CA ALA A 78 16.24 -1.84 15.64
C ALA A 78 15.15 -2.46 16.54
N GLY A 79 14.87 -3.76 16.41
CA GLY A 79 13.94 -4.50 17.27
C GLY A 79 12.49 -4.57 16.77
N PHE A 80 12.23 -4.12 15.53
CA PHE A 80 10.94 -4.33 14.89
C PHE A 80 10.80 -5.78 14.41
N LYS A 81 9.57 -6.26 14.34
CA LYS A 81 9.28 -7.62 13.84
C LYS A 81 8.53 -7.62 12.52
N MET A 82 8.16 -6.45 12.02
CA MET A 82 7.36 -6.28 10.82
C MET A 82 7.75 -5.01 10.09
N VAL A 83 7.63 -5.03 8.77
CA VAL A 83 7.58 -3.85 7.91
C VAL A 83 6.26 -3.83 7.15
N LEU A 84 5.75 -2.63 6.88
CA LEU A 84 4.73 -2.40 5.87
C LEU A 84 5.43 -1.94 4.60
N LEU A 85 5.15 -2.60 3.47
CA LEU A 85 5.61 -2.18 2.14
C LEU A 85 4.49 -1.42 1.44
N HIS A 86 4.76 -0.17 1.08
CA HIS A 86 3.77 0.63 0.37
C HIS A 86 3.77 0.32 -1.12
N GLY A 87 2.94 -0.62 -1.52
CA GLY A 87 2.73 -1.03 -2.91
C GLY A 87 1.39 -0.54 -3.50
N GLY A 88 0.86 0.57 -2.99
CA GLY A 88 -0.39 1.19 -3.45
C GLY A 88 -0.25 2.67 -3.81
N HIS A 89 -1.34 3.31 -4.15
CA HIS A 89 -1.56 4.75 -4.27
C HIS A 89 -0.67 5.49 -5.29
N GLY A 90 -0.04 4.79 -6.24
CA GLY A 90 0.82 5.43 -7.25
C GLY A 90 2.30 5.56 -6.83
N TRP A 91 2.73 4.96 -5.70
CA TRP A 91 4.14 4.89 -5.34
C TRP A 91 4.90 3.84 -6.16
N LEU A 92 6.22 3.80 -6.11
CA LEU A 92 7.07 3.04 -7.04
C LEU A 92 6.59 1.60 -7.31
N LEU A 93 6.34 0.80 -6.27
CA LEU A 93 5.90 -0.59 -6.47
C LEU A 93 4.54 -0.63 -7.19
N HIS A 94 3.62 0.28 -6.82
CA HIS A 94 2.33 0.40 -7.51
C HIS A 94 2.49 0.87 -8.95
N GLN A 95 3.41 1.80 -9.22
CA GLN A 95 3.69 2.27 -10.58
C GLN A 95 4.09 1.11 -11.51
N PHE A 96 4.84 0.13 -11.00
CA PHE A 96 5.15 -1.09 -11.76
C PHE A 96 3.95 -2.01 -11.91
N MET A 97 3.10 -2.13 -10.89
CA MET A 97 1.91 -2.99 -10.90
C MET A 97 0.78 -2.45 -11.79
N SER A 98 0.67 -1.13 -11.93
CA SER A 98 -0.39 -0.46 -12.68
C SER A 98 -0.10 -0.41 -14.19
N PRO A 99 -1.04 -0.86 -15.05
CA PRO A 99 -0.94 -0.66 -16.49
C PRO A 99 -1.11 0.82 -16.90
N LEU A 100 -1.54 1.69 -16.00
CA LEU A 100 -1.62 3.13 -16.25
C LEU A 100 -0.22 3.76 -16.42
N THR A 101 0.76 3.25 -15.69
CA THR A 101 2.13 3.79 -15.65
C THR A 101 3.17 2.83 -16.23
N ASN A 102 2.90 1.53 -16.21
CA ASN A 102 3.81 0.50 -16.71
C ASN A 102 3.38 0.01 -18.10
N HIS A 103 4.01 0.54 -19.13
CA HIS A 103 3.81 0.16 -20.55
C HIS A 103 4.94 -0.72 -21.09
N ARG A 104 5.78 -1.30 -20.20
CA ARG A 104 6.91 -2.16 -20.60
C ARG A 104 6.44 -3.41 -21.32
N THR A 105 7.27 -3.88 -22.23
CA THR A 105 7.05 -5.11 -23.02
C THR A 105 8.04 -6.21 -22.66
N ASP A 106 8.93 -5.95 -21.69
CA ASP A 106 9.90 -6.91 -21.16
C ASP A 106 9.32 -7.70 -19.96
N LYS A 107 10.19 -8.42 -19.25
CA LYS A 107 9.80 -9.22 -18.07
C LYS A 107 9.27 -8.40 -16.86
N TRP A 108 9.31 -7.07 -16.93
CA TRP A 108 8.84 -6.17 -15.88
C TRP A 108 7.48 -5.53 -16.21
N GLY A 109 6.87 -5.86 -17.37
CA GLY A 109 5.62 -5.27 -17.82
C GLY A 109 4.72 -6.24 -18.59
N GLY A 110 3.56 -5.76 -19.06
CA GLY A 110 2.57 -6.56 -19.78
C GLY A 110 1.66 -7.35 -18.83
N SER A 111 1.90 -8.64 -18.60
CA SER A 111 1.06 -9.48 -17.73
C SER A 111 1.10 -9.05 -16.26
N ALA A 112 0.08 -9.42 -15.48
CA ALA A 112 0.06 -9.17 -14.04
C ALA A 112 1.29 -9.78 -13.34
N GLU A 113 1.70 -11.00 -13.73
CA GLU A 113 2.92 -11.64 -13.24
C GLU A 113 4.15 -10.76 -13.43
N ASN A 114 4.35 -10.24 -14.64
CA ASN A 114 5.49 -9.39 -14.94
C ASN A 114 5.44 -8.05 -14.20
N ARG A 115 4.26 -7.40 -14.17
CA ARG A 115 4.09 -6.14 -13.46
C ARG A 115 4.29 -6.26 -11.95
N CYS A 116 3.89 -7.39 -11.35
CA CYS A 116 4.07 -7.66 -9.92
C CYS A 116 5.45 -8.21 -9.57
N ARG A 117 6.26 -8.64 -10.55
CA ARG A 117 7.57 -9.25 -10.35
C ARG A 117 8.47 -8.44 -9.42
N PHE A 118 8.53 -7.13 -9.61
CA PHE A 118 9.32 -6.25 -8.75
C PHE A 118 8.87 -6.33 -7.29
N ALA A 119 7.57 -6.20 -7.03
CA ALA A 119 7.00 -6.26 -5.68
C ALA A 119 7.25 -7.62 -5.01
N VAL A 120 7.04 -8.71 -5.76
CA VAL A 120 7.31 -10.09 -5.30
C VAL A 120 8.78 -10.26 -4.94
N MET A 121 9.69 -9.83 -5.82
CA MET A 121 11.14 -9.94 -5.55
C MET A 121 11.58 -9.11 -4.34
N VAL A 122 10.96 -7.95 -4.08
CA VAL A 122 11.20 -7.18 -2.84
C VAL A 122 10.80 -8.00 -1.62
N CYS A 123 9.61 -8.60 -1.62
CA CYS A 123 9.15 -9.44 -0.51
C CYS A 123 10.09 -10.63 -0.27
N ASP A 124 10.42 -11.37 -1.32
CA ASP A 124 11.30 -12.54 -1.25
C ASP A 124 12.68 -12.16 -0.74
N ARG A 125 13.26 -11.07 -1.26
CA ARG A 125 14.59 -10.60 -0.83
C ARG A 125 14.60 -10.18 0.65
N ILE A 126 13.54 -9.54 1.13
CA ILE A 126 13.39 -9.22 2.57
C ILE A 126 13.35 -10.51 3.39
N LYS A 127 12.57 -11.53 2.96
CA LYS A 127 12.51 -12.83 3.65
C LYS A 127 13.84 -13.57 3.67
N GLU A 128 14.63 -13.48 2.60
CA GLU A 128 15.99 -14.01 2.54
C GLU A 128 16.92 -13.36 3.57
N VAL A 129 16.92 -12.02 3.63
CA VAL A 129 17.85 -11.24 4.46
C VAL A 129 17.44 -11.19 5.93
N CYS A 130 16.14 -11.09 6.21
CA CYS A 130 15.58 -10.95 7.57
C CYS A 130 15.12 -12.29 8.18
N GLY A 131 14.97 -13.32 7.36
CA GLY A 131 14.43 -14.61 7.78
C GLY A 131 12.91 -14.68 7.71
N LYS A 132 12.38 -15.91 7.62
CA LYS A 132 10.94 -16.17 7.39
C LYS A 132 10.01 -15.61 8.47
N ASN A 133 10.51 -15.45 9.69
CA ASN A 133 9.71 -14.95 10.83
C ASN A 133 9.61 -13.40 10.88
N PHE A 134 10.32 -12.68 10.02
CA PHE A 134 10.18 -11.24 9.89
C PHE A 134 8.96 -10.95 9.00
N MET A 135 7.95 -10.30 9.54
CA MET A 135 6.66 -10.15 8.87
C MET A 135 6.66 -9.03 7.84
N ILE A 136 5.93 -9.23 6.77
CA ILE A 136 5.70 -8.26 5.70
C ILE A 136 4.20 -8.03 5.57
N ASP A 137 3.77 -6.80 5.82
CA ASP A 137 2.46 -6.28 5.47
C ASP A 137 2.60 -5.57 4.12
N PHE A 138 1.98 -6.11 3.06
CA PHE A 138 2.06 -5.51 1.73
C PHE A 138 0.79 -4.73 1.42
N ARG A 139 0.89 -3.40 1.48
CA ARG A 139 -0.21 -2.50 1.19
C ARG A 139 -0.32 -2.24 -0.31
N MET A 140 -1.42 -2.70 -0.91
CA MET A 140 -1.71 -2.53 -2.33
C MET A 140 -2.99 -1.73 -2.57
N SER A 141 -3.12 -1.13 -3.74
CA SER A 141 -4.42 -0.65 -4.23
C SER A 141 -5.14 -1.82 -4.91
N ALA A 142 -6.22 -2.31 -4.30
CA ALA A 142 -7.03 -3.37 -4.89
C ALA A 142 -7.83 -2.90 -6.13
N SER A 143 -7.98 -1.59 -6.27
CA SER A 143 -8.54 -0.90 -7.44
C SER A 143 -8.03 0.53 -7.45
N GLU A 144 -7.81 1.12 -8.61
CA GLU A 144 -7.48 2.54 -8.72
C GLU A 144 -8.70 3.45 -8.64
N VAL A 145 -9.90 2.86 -8.69
CA VAL A 145 -11.19 3.55 -8.49
C VAL A 145 -11.33 4.80 -9.36
N ASN A 146 -11.02 4.65 -10.63
CA ASN A 146 -11.15 5.70 -11.63
C ASN A 146 -11.42 5.10 -13.01
N SER A 147 -11.76 5.93 -14.01
CA SER A 147 -12.14 5.49 -15.36
C SER A 147 -10.96 5.07 -16.26
N VAL A 148 -9.73 5.40 -15.87
CA VAL A 148 -8.52 5.18 -16.70
C VAL A 148 -7.56 4.15 -16.09
N GLY A 149 -7.63 3.93 -14.79
CA GLY A 149 -6.83 2.95 -14.07
C GLY A 149 -7.45 1.55 -14.07
N TYR A 150 -6.89 0.66 -13.28
CA TYR A 150 -7.39 -0.70 -13.19
C TYR A 150 -8.52 -0.87 -12.15
N GLY A 151 -9.45 -1.79 -12.47
CA GLY A 151 -10.52 -2.22 -11.58
C GLY A 151 -10.08 -3.33 -10.62
N ILE A 152 -11.07 -3.87 -9.88
CA ILE A 152 -10.85 -4.93 -8.88
C ILE A 152 -10.31 -6.22 -9.52
N GLU A 153 -10.63 -6.51 -10.77
CA GLU A 153 -10.18 -7.72 -11.48
C GLU A 153 -8.65 -7.74 -11.59
N ASN A 154 -8.05 -6.61 -11.99
CA ASN A 154 -6.59 -6.46 -12.00
C ASN A 154 -5.98 -6.49 -10.60
N GLY A 155 -6.66 -5.90 -9.61
CA GLY A 155 -6.25 -5.96 -8.20
C GLY A 155 -6.20 -7.40 -7.69
N ILE A 156 -7.19 -8.23 -8.04
CA ILE A 156 -7.21 -9.67 -7.72
C ILE A 156 -6.02 -10.39 -8.39
N GLU A 157 -5.75 -10.11 -9.66
CA GLU A 157 -4.60 -10.74 -10.34
C GLU A 157 -3.27 -10.33 -9.70
N CYS A 158 -3.12 -9.07 -9.27
CA CYS A 158 -1.95 -8.64 -8.51
C CYS A 158 -1.87 -9.32 -7.13
N ALA A 159 -2.98 -9.43 -6.41
CA ALA A 159 -3.03 -10.10 -5.11
C ALA A 159 -2.64 -11.59 -5.21
N LYS A 160 -3.06 -12.28 -6.27
CA LYS A 160 -2.64 -13.67 -6.55
C LYS A 160 -1.12 -13.80 -6.75
N GLN A 161 -0.46 -12.78 -7.33
CA GLN A 161 1.00 -12.81 -7.46
C GLN A 161 1.71 -12.57 -6.13
N LEU A 162 1.09 -11.85 -5.20
CA LEU A 162 1.62 -11.58 -3.85
C LEU A 162 1.32 -12.72 -2.86
N ASP A 163 0.37 -13.60 -3.20
CA ASP A 163 -0.09 -14.68 -2.31
C ASP A 163 1.07 -15.64 -1.95
N GLY A 164 1.36 -15.74 -0.66
CA GLY A 164 2.47 -16.54 -0.13
C GLY A 164 3.84 -15.84 -0.11
N HIS A 165 3.99 -14.64 -0.68
CA HIS A 165 5.22 -13.84 -0.65
C HIS A 165 5.25 -12.80 0.48
N CYS A 166 4.11 -12.44 1.02
CA CYS A 166 3.95 -11.57 2.20
C CYS A 166 3.07 -12.26 3.26
N ASP A 167 3.02 -11.69 4.46
CA ASP A 167 2.24 -12.26 5.58
C ASP A 167 0.85 -11.66 5.68
N ILE A 168 0.65 -10.45 5.14
CA ILE A 168 -0.63 -9.75 5.06
C ILE A 168 -0.72 -9.07 3.69
N ILE A 169 -1.85 -9.23 3.01
CA ILE A 169 -2.23 -8.42 1.85
C ILE A 169 -3.17 -7.33 2.35
N HIS A 170 -2.65 -6.11 2.48
CA HIS A 170 -3.36 -4.96 2.99
C HIS A 170 -4.05 -4.22 1.83
N CYS A 171 -5.34 -4.40 1.69
CA CYS A 171 -6.14 -3.83 0.61
C CYS A 171 -6.56 -2.39 0.92
N SER A 172 -5.96 -1.46 0.19
CA SER A 172 -6.41 -0.08 0.04
C SER A 172 -6.96 0.13 -1.38
N VAL A 173 -7.23 1.35 -1.76
CA VAL A 173 -7.69 1.73 -3.11
C VAL A 173 -7.11 3.08 -3.54
N GLY A 174 -7.18 3.34 -4.84
CA GLY A 174 -6.86 4.65 -5.41
C GLY A 174 -5.43 4.81 -5.90
N ASN A 175 -5.22 5.91 -6.60
CA ASN A 175 -3.95 6.32 -7.19
C ASN A 175 -3.85 7.85 -7.15
N HIS A 176 -2.72 8.39 -6.71
CA HIS A 176 -2.49 9.83 -6.61
C HIS A 176 -2.46 10.56 -7.96
N GLU A 177 -2.28 9.84 -9.07
CA GLU A 177 -2.30 10.43 -10.41
C GLU A 177 -3.69 10.88 -10.84
N VAL A 178 -4.74 10.33 -10.23
CA VAL A 178 -6.12 10.57 -10.62
C VAL A 178 -6.89 11.17 -9.46
N ILE A 179 -7.31 12.41 -9.60
CA ILE A 179 -7.92 13.19 -8.51
C ILE A 179 -9.22 12.54 -7.98
N GLU A 180 -9.97 11.87 -8.83
CA GLU A 180 -11.20 11.15 -8.46
C GLU A 180 -10.94 10.06 -7.43
N SER A 181 -9.75 9.47 -7.46
CA SER A 181 -9.32 8.45 -6.50
C SER A 181 -9.13 8.99 -5.08
N PHE A 182 -8.81 10.28 -4.92
CA PHE A 182 -8.55 10.89 -3.61
C PHE A 182 -9.73 10.78 -2.65
N VAL A 183 -10.96 10.87 -3.16
CA VAL A 183 -12.17 10.82 -2.35
C VAL A 183 -12.33 9.47 -1.63
N VAL A 184 -11.99 8.37 -2.31
CA VAL A 184 -12.07 7.02 -1.73
C VAL A 184 -10.77 6.57 -1.08
N MET A 185 -9.64 7.11 -1.52
CA MET A 185 -8.32 6.86 -0.92
C MET A 185 -8.21 7.48 0.48
N HIS A 186 -8.80 8.68 0.64
CA HIS A 186 -8.89 9.41 1.90
C HIS A 186 -10.35 9.66 2.29
N PRO A 187 -11.13 8.60 2.63
CA PRO A 187 -12.56 8.73 2.82
C PRO A 187 -12.90 9.81 3.86
N SER A 188 -13.72 10.79 3.44
CA SER A 188 -14.20 11.88 4.31
C SER A 188 -15.45 11.45 5.08
N MET A 189 -15.97 12.36 5.92
CA MET A 189 -17.23 12.14 6.66
C MET A 189 -18.46 11.94 5.77
N PHE A 190 -18.38 12.27 4.49
CA PHE A 190 -19.48 12.11 3.54
C PHE A 190 -19.55 10.70 2.93
N LEU A 191 -18.57 9.85 3.20
CA LEU A 191 -18.57 8.46 2.79
C LEU A 191 -18.88 7.54 3.96
N GLU A 192 -19.45 6.38 3.67
CA GLU A 192 -19.73 5.34 4.68
C GLU A 192 -18.47 4.84 5.38
N ASP A 193 -18.65 4.32 6.59
CA ASP A 193 -17.58 3.64 7.32
C ASP A 193 -17.21 2.35 6.59
N GLY A 194 -15.91 2.05 6.56
CA GLY A 194 -15.43 0.83 5.91
C GLY A 194 -15.65 0.80 4.38
N VAL A 195 -15.79 1.97 3.72
CA VAL A 195 -16.12 2.09 2.29
C VAL A 195 -15.25 1.20 1.38
N ASN A 196 -14.01 0.93 1.76
CA ASN A 196 -13.06 0.11 0.99
C ASN A 196 -13.10 -1.39 1.36
N MET A 197 -13.84 -1.78 2.40
CA MET A 197 -13.91 -3.19 2.86
C MET A 197 -14.37 -4.14 1.76
N LYS A 198 -15.28 -3.70 0.88
CA LYS A 198 -15.79 -4.52 -0.23
C LYS A 198 -14.68 -5.01 -1.17
N PHE A 199 -13.63 -4.20 -1.38
CA PHE A 199 -12.49 -4.58 -2.22
C PHE A 199 -11.61 -5.63 -1.53
N ALA A 200 -11.35 -5.47 -0.23
CA ALA A 200 -10.61 -6.44 0.57
C ALA A 200 -11.36 -7.78 0.65
N ALA A 201 -12.66 -7.74 0.92
CA ALA A 201 -13.51 -8.93 0.95
C ALA A 201 -13.57 -9.66 -0.40
N GLU A 202 -13.51 -8.93 -1.51
CA GLU A 202 -13.43 -9.56 -2.83
C GLU A 202 -12.08 -10.22 -3.06
N VAL A 203 -10.96 -9.53 -2.79
CA VAL A 203 -9.60 -10.08 -2.90
C VAL A 203 -9.45 -11.36 -2.07
N LYS A 204 -9.96 -11.36 -0.83
CA LYS A 204 -9.86 -12.50 0.09
C LYS A 204 -10.38 -13.81 -0.48
N LYS A 205 -11.33 -13.78 -1.40
CA LYS A 205 -11.89 -15.00 -2.03
C LYS A 205 -10.87 -15.75 -2.91
N TYR A 206 -9.77 -15.11 -3.30
CA TYR A 206 -8.84 -15.61 -4.31
C TYR A 206 -7.43 -15.86 -3.78
N VAL A 207 -7.13 -15.51 -2.53
CA VAL A 207 -5.81 -15.65 -1.90
C VAL A 207 -5.90 -16.43 -0.59
N LYS A 208 -4.77 -16.98 -0.15
CA LYS A 208 -4.63 -17.70 1.12
C LYS A 208 -3.96 -16.85 2.19
N THR A 209 -3.11 -15.92 1.77
CA THR A 209 -2.49 -14.94 2.65
C THR A 209 -3.58 -14.11 3.35
N PRO A 210 -3.49 -13.90 4.67
CA PRO A 210 -4.43 -13.04 5.40
C PRO A 210 -4.63 -11.68 4.73
N VAL A 211 -5.89 -11.23 4.67
CA VAL A 211 -6.24 -9.97 4.03
C VAL A 211 -6.65 -8.93 5.06
N ALA A 212 -6.02 -7.77 5.00
CA ALA A 212 -6.40 -6.60 5.79
C ALA A 212 -7.22 -5.61 4.98
N ALA A 213 -8.17 -4.94 5.64
CA ALA A 213 -8.93 -3.83 5.09
C ALA A 213 -8.63 -2.52 5.79
N VAL A 214 -8.53 -1.43 5.03
CA VAL A 214 -8.41 -0.06 5.52
C VAL A 214 -9.47 0.84 4.85
N GLY A 215 -10.01 1.79 5.56
CA GLY A 215 -10.91 2.79 4.99
C GLY A 215 -11.99 3.29 5.94
N SER A 216 -11.67 4.26 6.79
CA SER A 216 -12.59 4.91 7.71
C SER A 216 -13.29 3.96 8.69
N PHE A 217 -12.54 3.05 9.29
CA PHE A 217 -13.04 2.25 10.40
C PHE A 217 -12.97 3.06 11.69
N SER A 218 -14.09 3.17 12.39
CA SER A 218 -14.23 3.88 13.67
C SER A 218 -15.12 3.16 14.68
N ASP A 219 -16.08 2.35 14.20
CA ASP A 219 -17.01 1.58 15.06
C ASP A 219 -16.46 0.17 15.35
N PRO A 220 -16.14 -0.16 16.63
CA PRO A 220 -15.69 -1.50 17.00
C PRO A 220 -16.69 -2.62 16.67
N ALA A 221 -18.00 -2.36 16.75
CA ALA A 221 -19.00 -3.38 16.45
C ALA A 221 -19.01 -3.74 14.96
N MET A 222 -18.84 -2.75 14.08
CA MET A 222 -18.68 -2.97 12.64
C MET A 222 -17.39 -3.75 12.32
N MET A 223 -16.30 -3.39 12.97
CA MET A 223 -15.00 -4.07 12.77
C MET A 223 -15.09 -5.54 13.22
N GLU A 224 -15.63 -5.79 14.40
CA GLU A 224 -15.81 -7.15 14.94
C GLU A 224 -16.73 -7.98 14.03
N LYS A 225 -17.83 -7.39 13.54
CA LYS A 225 -18.73 -8.05 12.59
C LYS A 225 -18.02 -8.44 11.30
N ALA A 226 -17.19 -7.57 10.74
CA ALA A 226 -16.44 -7.86 9.51
C ALA A 226 -15.48 -9.05 9.67
N LEU A 227 -14.82 -9.15 10.84
CA LEU A 227 -13.96 -10.28 11.19
C LEU A 227 -14.76 -11.56 11.43
N ALA A 228 -15.84 -11.48 12.20
CA ALA A 228 -16.70 -12.65 12.52
C ALA A 228 -17.39 -13.23 11.30
N ASP A 229 -17.82 -12.37 10.37
CA ASP A 229 -18.42 -12.80 9.09
C ASP A 229 -17.35 -13.33 8.11
N GLY A 230 -16.06 -13.26 8.46
CA GLY A 230 -14.95 -13.73 7.63
C GLY A 230 -14.72 -12.89 6.38
N LEU A 231 -15.17 -11.64 6.34
CA LEU A 231 -14.99 -10.74 5.21
C LEU A 231 -13.53 -10.38 5.01
N VAL A 232 -12.81 -10.17 6.12
CA VAL A 232 -11.36 -9.88 6.17
C VAL A 232 -10.74 -10.54 7.38
N ASP A 233 -9.41 -10.57 7.48
CA ASP A 233 -8.68 -11.16 8.61
C ASP A 233 -8.14 -10.12 9.58
N VAL A 234 -7.90 -8.90 9.08
CA VAL A 234 -7.31 -7.78 9.83
C VAL A 234 -8.03 -6.48 9.46
N ILE A 235 -8.20 -5.60 10.46
CA ILE A 235 -8.67 -4.22 10.26
C ILE A 235 -7.54 -3.25 10.53
N GLU A 236 -7.27 -2.36 9.57
CA GLU A 236 -6.27 -1.31 9.68
C GLU A 236 -6.92 0.03 10.01
N ILE A 237 -6.44 0.68 11.07
CA ILE A 237 -7.00 1.93 11.58
C ILE A 237 -5.91 3.00 11.59
N GLY A 238 -6.06 4.04 10.77
CA GLY A 238 -5.15 5.20 10.75
C GLY A 238 -5.69 6.35 11.61
N ARG A 239 -6.49 7.23 11.02
CA ARG A 239 -6.99 8.45 11.65
C ARG A 239 -7.80 8.23 12.93
N GLY A 240 -8.45 7.07 13.07
CA GLY A 240 -9.21 6.72 14.27
C GLY A 240 -8.33 6.68 15.53
N VAL A 241 -7.14 6.08 15.45
CA VAL A 241 -6.20 6.01 16.58
C VAL A 241 -5.42 7.32 16.80
N ILE A 242 -5.44 8.26 15.84
CA ILE A 242 -4.96 9.62 16.07
C ILE A 242 -5.98 10.42 16.88
N ALA A 243 -7.27 10.26 16.55
CA ALA A 243 -8.37 10.88 17.28
C ALA A 243 -8.53 10.32 18.71
N ASP A 244 -8.33 9.01 18.86
CA ASP A 244 -8.36 8.32 20.15
C ASP A 244 -7.25 7.26 20.23
N PRO A 245 -6.09 7.58 20.79
CA PRO A 245 -5.00 6.61 20.95
C PRO A 245 -5.37 5.37 21.77
N ASP A 246 -6.41 5.47 22.61
CA ASP A 246 -6.89 4.37 23.46
C ASP A 246 -8.04 3.56 22.83
N LEU A 247 -8.41 3.85 21.57
CA LEU A 247 -9.45 3.16 20.83
C LEU A 247 -9.38 1.63 20.95
N PRO A 248 -8.22 0.97 20.73
CA PRO A 248 -8.15 -0.49 20.83
C PRO A 248 -8.44 -1.02 22.22
N ASN A 249 -8.00 -0.30 23.27
CA ASN A 249 -8.26 -0.68 24.66
C ASN A 249 -9.73 -0.48 25.03
N LYS A 250 -10.32 0.64 24.64
CA LYS A 250 -11.75 0.92 24.85
C LYS A 250 -12.62 -0.11 24.16
N ALA A 251 -12.31 -0.43 22.91
CA ALA A 251 -13.01 -1.49 22.16
C ALA A 251 -12.94 -2.83 22.90
N ARG A 252 -11.74 -3.26 23.33
CA ARG A 252 -11.54 -4.51 24.08
C ARG A 252 -12.29 -4.55 25.42
N MET A 253 -12.47 -3.41 26.08
CA MET A 253 -13.18 -3.29 27.36
C MET A 253 -14.70 -3.11 27.22
N GLY A 254 -15.24 -3.11 25.99
CA GLY A 254 -16.66 -2.86 25.76
C GLY A 254 -17.09 -1.40 25.98
N LYS A 255 -16.15 -0.45 25.88
CA LYS A 255 -16.38 0.99 26.12
C LYS A 255 -16.40 1.77 24.80
N ALA A 256 -17.10 1.26 23.82
CA ALA A 256 -17.19 1.86 22.49
C ALA A 256 -17.78 3.29 22.51
N ASP A 257 -18.68 3.56 23.44
CA ASP A 257 -19.31 4.86 23.69
C ASP A 257 -18.36 5.93 24.26
N GLU A 258 -17.22 5.50 24.82
CA GLU A 258 -16.17 6.41 25.30
C GLU A 258 -15.14 6.76 24.21
N ILE A 259 -15.22 6.19 22.99
CA ILE A 259 -14.27 6.43 21.90
C ILE A 259 -14.51 7.81 21.29
N ASN A 260 -13.45 8.63 21.23
CA ASN A 260 -13.46 9.89 20.50
C ASN A 260 -13.46 9.61 18.99
N GLN A 261 -14.57 9.91 18.34
CA GLN A 261 -14.73 9.64 16.91
C GLN A 261 -13.87 10.56 16.04
N CYS A 262 -13.19 10.00 15.05
CA CYS A 262 -12.50 10.77 14.02
C CYS A 262 -13.52 11.46 13.11
N LEU A 263 -13.38 12.79 12.95
CA LEU A 263 -14.27 13.58 12.09
C LEU A 263 -14.02 13.35 10.59
N ARG A 264 -12.93 12.68 10.22
CA ARG A 264 -12.58 12.38 8.82
C ARG A 264 -12.52 13.64 7.91
N CYS A 265 -12.09 14.75 8.50
CA CYS A 265 -11.91 16.06 7.84
C CYS A 265 -10.71 16.08 6.88
#